data_d73b9c766f158e7d2c20d0d1970035d8
#
_entry.id   d73b9c766f158e7d2c20d0d1970035d8
#
_cell.length_a   1.000
_cell.length_b   1.000
_cell.length_c   1.000
_cell.angle_alpha   90.00
_cell.angle_beta   90.00
_cell.angle_gamma   90.00
#
_symmetry.space_group_name_H-M   'P 1'
#
loop_
_entity.id
_entity.type
_entity.pdbx_description
1 polymer ?
#
loop_
_entity_poly.entity_id
_entity_poly.type
_entity_poly.pdbx_seq_one_letter_code
_entity_poly.pdbx_strand_id
1 'polypeptide(L)'
;MKTQRLLLFLILLPLQLCAAVAPENLAVGDWVFRAGTGRESALIRYLDGGEYSHIGIVVAVAPEIRIVHATTDDDPARPNQVIASSFSEFSAPPLAGKIAAARPVFLNESERAQLAAAVARHLGEPFHLTAREQSPRYCTTIIYDALIALRPATSARWRHIDLPLLEGDYLFPQALAELPQLEWLP
;
A
#
# COMPACT_ATOMS: atom_id res chain seq x y z
N MET A 1 -48.96 -36.85 24.17
CA MET A 1 -48.00 -36.63 23.06
C MET A 1 -47.69 -35.13 22.99
N LYS A 2 -46.52 -34.69 23.47
CA LYS A 2 -46.11 -33.26 23.43
C LYS A 2 -45.25 -33.05 22.18
N THR A 3 -45.77 -32.32 21.21
CA THR A 3 -45.04 -31.90 19.99
C THR A 3 -44.08 -30.76 20.33
N GLN A 4 -42.82 -31.04 20.37
CA GLN A 4 -41.75 -30.11 20.55
C GLN A 4 -41.49 -29.36 19.21
N ARG A 5 -41.84 -28.09 19.12
CA ARG A 5 -41.55 -27.24 17.95
C ARG A 5 -40.10 -26.78 18.04
N LEU A 6 -39.28 -27.29 17.13
CA LEU A 6 -37.90 -26.90 16.91
C LEU A 6 -37.91 -25.53 16.19
N LEU A 7 -37.57 -24.45 16.88
CA LEU A 7 -37.34 -23.13 16.29
C LEU A 7 -35.94 -23.11 15.71
N LEU A 8 -35.88 -23.14 14.37
CA LEU A 8 -34.63 -22.95 13.63
C LEU A 8 -34.30 -21.45 13.63
N PHE A 9 -33.31 -21.02 14.45
CA PHE A 9 -32.75 -19.68 14.38
C PHE A 9 -31.81 -19.61 13.15
N LEU A 10 -32.27 -18.96 12.09
CA LEU A 10 -31.46 -18.62 10.94
C LEU A 10 -30.55 -17.45 11.35
N ILE A 11 -29.27 -17.73 11.66
CA ILE A 11 -28.26 -16.68 11.91
C ILE A 11 -27.90 -16.11 10.54
N LEU A 12 -28.47 -14.97 10.20
CA LEU A 12 -28.01 -14.11 9.09
C LEU A 12 -26.66 -13.52 9.50
N LEU A 13 -25.55 -14.15 9.08
CA LEU A 13 -24.25 -13.48 9.11
C LEU A 13 -24.30 -12.28 8.15
N PRO A 14 -23.97 -11.07 8.60
CA PRO A 14 -23.82 -9.96 7.69
C PRO A 14 -22.68 -10.27 6.72
N LEU A 15 -23.00 -10.39 5.43
CA LEU A 15 -22.01 -10.34 4.37
C LEU A 15 -21.37 -8.96 4.44
N GLN A 16 -20.18 -8.84 5.04
CA GLN A 16 -19.37 -7.64 4.91
C GLN A 16 -18.94 -7.53 3.46
N LEU A 17 -19.71 -6.79 2.67
CA LEU A 17 -19.29 -6.34 1.35
C LEU A 17 -18.06 -5.46 1.60
N CYS A 18 -16.87 -5.97 1.27
CA CYS A 18 -15.67 -5.16 1.21
C CYS A 18 -15.96 -4.11 0.13
N ALA A 19 -16.27 -2.88 0.52
CA ALA A 19 -16.50 -1.79 -0.41
C ALA A 19 -15.21 -1.64 -1.25
N ALA A 20 -15.36 -1.67 -2.57
CA ALA A 20 -14.25 -1.37 -3.46
C ALA A 20 -13.90 0.12 -3.30
N VAL A 21 -12.62 0.45 -3.30
CA VAL A 21 -12.17 1.85 -3.27
C VAL A 21 -12.83 2.61 -4.42
N ALA A 22 -13.57 3.66 -4.10
CA ALA A 22 -14.17 4.56 -5.07
C ALA A 22 -13.12 5.58 -5.53
N PRO A 23 -12.64 5.51 -6.81
CA PRO A 23 -11.54 6.36 -7.26
C PRO A 23 -11.81 7.85 -7.12
N GLU A 24 -13.08 8.27 -7.22
CA GLU A 24 -13.53 9.66 -7.05
C GLU A 24 -13.31 10.24 -5.66
N ASN A 25 -13.08 9.38 -4.65
CA ASN A 25 -12.79 9.82 -3.29
C ASN A 25 -11.29 10.08 -3.05
N LEU A 26 -10.44 9.71 -4.01
CA LEU A 26 -9.00 9.88 -3.90
C LEU A 26 -8.58 11.34 -4.08
N ALA A 27 -7.61 11.76 -3.29
CA ALA A 27 -6.95 13.04 -3.36
C ALA A 27 -5.42 12.88 -3.45
N VAL A 28 -4.73 13.92 -3.87
CA VAL A 28 -3.25 13.95 -3.89
C VAL A 28 -2.71 13.71 -2.48
N GLY A 29 -1.77 12.78 -2.38
CA GLY A 29 -1.15 12.35 -1.13
C GLY A 29 -1.86 11.20 -0.41
N ASP A 30 -2.99 10.70 -0.92
CA ASP A 30 -3.60 9.47 -0.41
C ASP A 30 -2.74 8.26 -0.77
N TRP A 31 -2.72 7.27 0.10
CA TRP A 31 -1.98 6.04 -0.08
C TRP A 31 -2.90 4.93 -0.59
N VAL A 32 -2.45 4.23 -1.61
CA VAL A 32 -3.19 3.09 -2.18
C VAL A 32 -2.41 1.83 -1.91
N PHE A 33 -3.02 0.92 -1.15
CA PHE A 33 -2.47 -0.37 -0.77
C PHE A 33 -3.00 -1.47 -1.69
N ARG A 34 -2.15 -2.45 -1.97
CA ARG A 34 -2.49 -3.59 -2.81
C ARG A 34 -2.07 -4.90 -2.15
N ALA A 35 -3.00 -5.87 -2.03
CA ALA A 35 -2.67 -7.27 -1.85
C ALA A 35 -2.45 -7.88 -3.23
N GLY A 36 -1.20 -8.03 -3.64
CA GLY A 36 -0.86 -8.56 -4.95
C GLY A 36 -1.16 -10.06 -5.08
N THR A 37 -1.29 -10.53 -6.31
CA THR A 37 -1.64 -11.91 -6.67
C THR A 37 -0.43 -12.81 -6.86
N GLY A 38 0.76 -12.24 -7.13
CA GLY A 38 1.99 -12.97 -7.43
C GLY A 38 2.61 -13.67 -6.21
N ARG A 39 3.59 -14.56 -6.48
CA ARG A 39 4.32 -15.32 -5.44
C ARG A 39 5.13 -14.40 -4.53
N GLU A 40 5.77 -13.37 -5.07
CA GLU A 40 6.51 -12.37 -4.30
C GLU A 40 5.59 -11.63 -3.35
N SER A 41 4.41 -11.24 -3.82
CA SER A 41 3.37 -10.62 -2.99
C SER A 41 2.93 -11.53 -1.84
N ALA A 42 2.79 -12.83 -2.09
CA ALA A 42 2.47 -13.80 -1.05
C ALA A 42 3.59 -13.91 -0.01
N LEU A 43 4.86 -13.92 -0.47
CA LEU A 43 6.03 -13.95 0.41
C LEU A 43 6.12 -12.67 1.27
N ILE A 44 5.92 -11.49 0.68
CA ILE A 44 5.92 -10.21 1.41
C ILE A 44 4.88 -10.24 2.53
N ARG A 45 3.63 -10.66 2.24
CA ARG A 45 2.59 -10.76 3.26
C ARG A 45 2.92 -11.80 4.34
N TYR A 46 3.52 -12.92 3.96
CA TYR A 46 3.95 -13.95 4.91
C TYR A 46 5.02 -13.43 5.86
N LEU A 47 6.06 -12.77 5.34
CA LEU A 47 7.15 -12.20 6.12
C LEU A 47 6.67 -11.05 7.02
N ASP A 48 5.76 -10.23 6.55
CA ASP A 48 5.20 -9.11 7.30
C ASP A 48 4.11 -9.55 8.30
N GLY A 49 3.40 -10.63 8.01
CA GLY A 49 2.18 -11.03 8.71
C GLY A 49 1.03 -10.07 8.44
N GLY A 50 1.12 -9.26 7.37
CA GLY A 50 0.18 -8.23 7.01
C GLY A 50 -0.72 -8.61 5.83
N GLU A 51 -1.66 -7.73 5.53
CA GLU A 51 -2.63 -7.92 4.45
C GLU A 51 -2.10 -7.45 3.09
N TYR A 52 -1.26 -6.41 3.09
CA TYR A 52 -0.80 -5.76 1.87
C TYR A 52 0.64 -6.15 1.52
N SER A 53 0.92 -6.25 0.22
CA SER A 53 2.25 -6.54 -0.31
C SER A 53 2.85 -5.36 -1.08
N HIS A 54 2.06 -4.33 -1.33
CA HIS A 54 2.47 -3.18 -2.14
C HIS A 54 1.74 -1.92 -1.72
N ILE A 55 2.36 -0.76 -1.98
CA ILE A 55 1.80 0.55 -1.72
C ILE A 55 2.26 1.54 -2.79
N GLY A 56 1.39 2.48 -3.14
CA GLY A 56 1.71 3.66 -3.93
C GLY A 56 1.06 4.91 -3.34
N ILE A 57 1.42 6.07 -3.85
CA ILE A 57 0.87 7.37 -3.43
C ILE A 57 0.23 8.07 -4.63
N VAL A 58 -0.95 8.65 -4.42
CA VAL A 58 -1.64 9.46 -5.43
C VAL A 58 -0.89 10.77 -5.63
N VAL A 59 -0.46 11.06 -6.86
CA VAL A 59 0.26 12.29 -7.21
C VAL A 59 -0.55 13.22 -8.10
N ALA A 60 -1.61 12.73 -8.73
CA ALA A 60 -2.56 13.52 -9.51
C ALA A 60 -3.94 12.85 -9.48
N VAL A 61 -5.01 13.65 -9.62
CA VAL A 61 -6.39 13.16 -9.72
C VAL A 61 -7.08 13.63 -11.01
N ALA A 62 -6.48 14.54 -11.74
CA ALA A 62 -6.98 15.04 -13.02
C ALA A 62 -5.82 15.21 -14.02
N PRO A 63 -6.02 14.95 -15.33
CA PRO A 63 -7.25 14.42 -15.95
C PRO A 63 -7.50 12.94 -15.61
N GLU A 64 -6.53 12.25 -15.03
CA GLU A 64 -6.57 10.86 -14.63
C GLU A 64 -5.84 10.69 -13.30
N ILE A 65 -6.31 9.75 -12.46
CA ILE A 65 -5.62 9.42 -11.22
C ILE A 65 -4.29 8.75 -11.55
N ARG A 66 -3.19 9.33 -11.01
CA ARG A 66 -1.85 8.80 -11.16
C ARG A 66 -1.28 8.41 -9.80
N ILE A 67 -0.76 7.19 -9.71
CA ILE A 67 -0.17 6.61 -8.51
C ILE A 67 1.30 6.35 -8.78
N VAL A 68 2.18 6.93 -7.96
CA VAL A 68 3.62 6.66 -8.02
C VAL A 68 3.96 5.54 -7.04
N HIS A 69 4.71 4.56 -7.53
CA HIS A 69 5.16 3.41 -6.76
C HIS A 69 6.44 2.82 -7.35
N ALA A 70 7.24 2.14 -6.53
CA ALA A 70 8.42 1.41 -6.98
C ALA A 70 8.04 -0.07 -7.19
N THR A 71 8.29 -0.63 -8.36
CA THR A 71 7.89 -1.99 -8.73
C THR A 71 8.96 -2.70 -9.54
N THR A 72 8.89 -4.03 -9.59
CA THR A 72 9.77 -4.89 -10.39
C THR A 72 9.24 -5.10 -11.80
N ASP A 73 7.94 -5.36 -11.95
CA ASP A 73 7.36 -5.94 -13.16
C ASP A 73 5.92 -5.53 -13.50
N ASP A 74 5.35 -4.55 -12.78
CA ASP A 74 3.97 -4.08 -13.07
C ASP A 74 3.83 -3.52 -14.49
N ASP A 75 4.92 -2.98 -15.07
CA ASP A 75 4.97 -2.54 -16.45
C ASP A 75 6.20 -3.16 -17.14
N PRO A 76 6.00 -4.11 -18.08
CA PRO A 76 7.11 -4.75 -18.79
C PRO A 76 7.99 -3.80 -19.59
N ALA A 77 7.49 -2.63 -19.98
CA ALA A 77 8.28 -1.60 -20.66
C ALA A 77 9.17 -0.79 -19.71
N ARG A 78 8.87 -0.83 -18.41
CA ARG A 78 9.56 -0.07 -17.36
C ARG A 78 9.85 -0.96 -16.14
N PRO A 79 10.60 -2.08 -16.31
CA PRO A 79 10.89 -2.99 -15.21
C PRO A 79 11.86 -2.38 -14.20
N ASN A 80 11.76 -2.84 -12.95
CA ASN A 80 12.70 -2.53 -11.85
C ASN A 80 12.93 -1.03 -11.63
N GLN A 81 11.86 -0.25 -11.57
CA GLN A 81 11.98 1.20 -11.32
C GLN A 81 10.75 1.78 -10.63
N VAL A 82 10.85 3.06 -10.27
CA VAL A 82 9.73 3.87 -9.81
C VAL A 82 8.94 4.34 -11.02
N ILE A 83 7.65 4.01 -11.06
CA ILE A 83 6.75 4.36 -12.16
C ILE A 83 5.52 5.13 -11.67
N ALA A 84 4.85 5.79 -12.60
CA ALA A 84 3.50 6.31 -12.38
C ALA A 84 2.51 5.46 -13.19
N SER A 85 1.57 4.83 -12.51
CA SER A 85 0.47 4.07 -13.09
C SER A 85 -0.85 4.81 -12.93
N SER A 86 -1.81 4.57 -13.82
CA SER A 86 -3.20 4.95 -13.58
C SER A 86 -3.78 4.09 -12.44
N PHE A 87 -4.89 4.53 -11.85
CA PHE A 87 -5.58 3.71 -10.85
C PHE A 87 -6.01 2.36 -11.43
N SER A 88 -6.48 2.33 -12.69
CA SER A 88 -6.88 1.10 -13.38
C SER A 88 -5.74 0.13 -13.61
N GLU A 89 -4.53 0.61 -13.95
CA GLU A 89 -3.33 -0.20 -14.07
C GLU A 89 -2.89 -0.76 -12.71
N PHE A 90 -2.81 0.11 -11.68
CA PHE A 90 -2.40 -0.28 -10.34
C PHE A 90 -3.34 -1.31 -9.70
N SER A 91 -4.65 -1.21 -9.96
CA SER A 91 -5.70 -2.09 -9.43
C SER A 91 -6.09 -3.24 -10.35
N ALA A 92 -5.40 -3.43 -11.47
CA ALA A 92 -5.75 -4.44 -12.46
C ALA A 92 -5.80 -5.85 -11.85
N PRO A 93 -6.83 -6.68 -12.14
CA PRO A 93 -7.00 -8.00 -11.55
C PRO A 93 -5.79 -8.94 -11.64
N PRO A 94 -4.96 -8.92 -12.71
CA PRO A 94 -3.73 -9.70 -12.75
C PRO A 94 -2.71 -9.32 -11.67
N LEU A 95 -2.73 -8.05 -11.20
CA LEU A 95 -1.81 -7.51 -10.21
C LEU A 95 -2.40 -7.45 -8.80
N ALA A 96 -3.72 -7.25 -8.69
CA ALA A 96 -4.39 -6.92 -7.44
C ALA A 96 -5.51 -7.92 -7.10
N GLY A 97 -5.35 -8.64 -6.00
CA GLY A 97 -6.43 -9.42 -5.39
C GLY A 97 -7.31 -8.58 -4.46
N LYS A 98 -6.74 -7.54 -3.87
CA LYS A 98 -7.45 -6.55 -3.04
C LYS A 98 -6.77 -5.19 -3.15
N ILE A 99 -7.59 -4.14 -3.16
CA ILE A 99 -7.15 -2.73 -3.06
C ILE A 99 -7.80 -2.11 -1.83
N ALA A 100 -7.05 -1.26 -1.17
CA ALA A 100 -7.54 -0.35 -0.12
C ALA A 100 -6.86 1.01 -0.29
N ALA A 101 -7.51 2.06 0.16
CA ALA A 101 -6.93 3.40 0.17
C ALA A 101 -7.07 4.04 1.54
N ALA A 102 -6.09 4.84 1.92
CA ALA A 102 -6.11 5.57 3.17
C ALA A 102 -5.55 6.98 3.00
N ARG A 103 -6.17 7.92 3.70
CA ARG A 103 -5.71 9.31 3.82
C ARG A 103 -4.95 9.49 5.13
N PRO A 104 -3.67 9.89 5.08
CA PRO A 104 -2.93 10.22 6.29
C PRO A 104 -3.41 11.57 6.83
N VAL A 105 -4.43 11.56 7.74
CA VAL A 105 -5.04 12.79 8.27
C VAL A 105 -4.19 13.49 9.33
N PHE A 106 -3.06 12.89 9.74
CA PHE A 106 -2.03 13.56 10.52
C PHE A 106 -1.20 14.56 9.68
N LEU A 107 -1.35 14.54 8.35
CA LEU A 107 -0.83 15.52 7.41
C LEU A 107 -1.97 16.43 6.93
N ASN A 108 -1.76 17.73 6.92
CA ASN A 108 -2.70 18.64 6.25
C ASN A 108 -2.59 18.50 4.71
N GLU A 109 -3.49 19.14 3.97
CA GLU A 109 -3.53 19.03 2.50
C GLU A 109 -2.22 19.47 1.82
N SER A 110 -1.62 20.57 2.28
CA SER A 110 -0.34 21.05 1.74
C SER A 110 0.79 20.06 2.00
N GLU A 111 0.83 19.44 3.17
CA GLU A 111 1.84 18.43 3.51
C GLU A 111 1.64 17.14 2.70
N ARG A 112 0.40 16.72 2.48
CA ARG A 112 0.11 15.58 1.59
C ARG A 112 0.58 15.86 0.16
N ALA A 113 0.33 17.07 -0.36
CA ALA A 113 0.82 17.47 -1.67
C ALA A 113 2.36 17.51 -1.74
N GLN A 114 3.02 18.00 -0.70
CA GLN A 114 4.49 18.01 -0.60
C GLN A 114 5.06 16.59 -0.56
N LEU A 115 4.44 15.68 0.21
CA LEU A 115 4.81 14.26 0.26
C LEU A 115 4.70 13.62 -1.12
N ALA A 116 3.56 13.80 -1.79
CA ALA A 116 3.34 13.27 -3.14
C ALA A 116 4.37 13.81 -4.15
N ALA A 117 4.66 15.12 -4.11
CA ALA A 117 5.68 15.72 -4.96
C ALA A 117 7.09 15.22 -4.63
N ALA A 118 7.40 14.95 -3.36
CA ALA A 118 8.68 14.38 -2.95
C ALA A 118 8.87 12.96 -3.52
N VAL A 119 7.84 12.10 -3.41
CA VAL A 119 7.87 10.74 -3.97
C VAL A 119 7.93 10.77 -5.51
N ALA A 120 7.21 11.69 -6.16
CA ALA A 120 7.23 11.81 -7.61
C ALA A 120 8.61 12.17 -8.19
N ARG A 121 9.52 12.74 -7.42
CA ARG A 121 10.91 13.02 -7.86
C ARG A 121 11.73 11.76 -8.12
N HIS A 122 11.32 10.62 -7.57
CA HIS A 122 11.96 9.32 -7.79
C HIS A 122 11.55 8.63 -9.10
N LEU A 123 10.62 9.21 -9.88
CA LEU A 123 10.19 8.62 -11.16
C LEU A 123 11.38 8.29 -12.08
N GLY A 124 11.43 7.05 -12.57
CA GLY A 124 12.50 6.53 -13.42
C GLY A 124 13.73 6.04 -12.64
N GLU A 125 13.82 6.26 -11.33
CA GLU A 125 14.92 5.72 -10.54
C GLU A 125 14.80 4.20 -10.36
N PRO A 126 15.95 3.49 -10.27
CA PRO A 126 15.94 2.03 -10.14
C PRO A 126 15.29 1.56 -8.84
N PHE A 127 14.53 0.46 -8.91
CA PHE A 127 14.05 -0.28 -7.74
C PHE A 127 15.22 -1.01 -7.07
N HIS A 128 15.35 -0.84 -5.74
CA HIS A 128 16.36 -1.54 -4.95
C HIS A 128 15.72 -2.15 -3.71
N LEU A 129 15.54 -3.47 -3.69
CA LEU A 129 15.12 -4.22 -2.52
C LEU A 129 16.36 -4.62 -1.71
N THR A 130 16.77 -3.74 -0.81
CA THR A 130 17.91 -3.96 0.08
C THR A 130 17.52 -3.65 1.52
N ALA A 131 18.33 -4.08 2.48
CA ALA A 131 18.14 -3.75 3.88
C ALA A 131 18.31 -2.24 4.13
N ARG A 132 17.80 -1.78 5.26
CA ARG A 132 17.73 -0.36 5.67
C ARG A 132 19.06 0.39 5.49
N GLU A 133 20.17 -0.25 5.86
CA GLU A 133 21.50 0.35 5.87
C GLU A 133 22.10 0.51 4.46
N GLN A 134 21.47 -0.08 3.46
CA GLN A 134 21.96 -0.13 2.07
C GLN A 134 21.20 0.83 1.13
N SER A 135 20.58 1.87 1.68
CA SER A 135 19.81 2.86 0.93
C SER A 135 18.73 2.23 0.02
N PRO A 136 17.77 1.51 0.61
CA PRO A 136 16.71 0.84 -0.13
C PRO A 136 15.84 1.82 -0.92
N ARG A 137 15.34 1.37 -2.08
CA ARG A 137 14.36 2.12 -2.87
C ARG A 137 13.29 1.16 -3.39
N TYR A 138 12.29 0.92 -2.57
CA TYR A 138 11.12 0.12 -2.91
C TYR A 138 9.83 0.81 -2.43
N CYS A 139 8.68 0.23 -2.69
CA CYS A 139 7.39 0.89 -2.59
C CYS A 139 7.13 1.62 -1.24
N THR A 140 7.55 1.06 -0.12
CA THR A 140 7.37 1.66 1.21
C THR A 140 8.44 2.70 1.53
N THR A 141 9.70 2.44 1.16
CA THR A 141 10.81 3.32 1.54
C THR A 141 10.76 4.67 0.85
N ILE A 142 10.37 4.73 -0.43
CA ILE A 142 10.21 6.02 -1.14
C ILE A 142 9.16 6.93 -0.48
N ILE A 143 8.09 6.33 0.09
CA ILE A 143 7.06 7.07 0.82
C ILE A 143 7.55 7.43 2.22
N TYR A 144 8.14 6.48 2.93
CA TYR A 144 8.58 6.67 4.31
C TYR A 144 9.72 7.69 4.43
N ASP A 145 10.71 7.64 3.54
CA ASP A 145 11.83 8.58 3.54
C ASP A 145 11.36 10.02 3.29
N ALA A 146 10.44 10.20 2.34
CA ALA A 146 9.80 11.49 2.11
C ALA A 146 8.94 11.93 3.32
N LEU A 147 8.26 10.99 3.98
CA LEU A 147 7.46 11.27 5.16
C LEU A 147 8.31 11.72 6.36
N ILE A 148 9.40 11.01 6.67
CA ILE A 148 10.28 11.41 7.80
C ILE A 148 11.05 12.68 7.52
N ALA A 149 11.34 13.01 6.26
CA ALA A 149 11.90 14.31 5.89
C ALA A 149 10.91 15.45 6.18
N LEU A 150 9.62 15.24 6.02
CA LEU A 150 8.55 16.20 6.31
C LEU A 150 8.15 16.19 7.79
N ARG A 151 8.10 15.02 8.41
CA ARG A 151 7.67 14.76 9.79
C ARG A 151 8.66 13.85 10.51
N PRO A 152 9.79 14.36 11.00
CA PRO A 152 10.88 13.55 11.59
C PRO A 152 10.48 12.71 12.80
N ALA A 153 9.41 13.09 13.51
CA ALA A 153 8.89 12.34 14.65
C ALA A 153 8.09 11.10 14.25
N THR A 154 7.81 10.90 12.96
CA THR A 154 7.07 9.71 12.49
C THR A 154 7.98 8.49 12.54
N SER A 155 7.49 7.41 13.14
CA SER A 155 8.20 6.13 13.17
C SER A 155 7.30 5.03 12.64
N ALA A 156 7.86 4.13 11.85
CA ALA A 156 7.22 2.92 11.39
C ALA A 156 8.01 1.70 11.84
N ARG A 157 7.34 0.56 11.96
CA ARG A 157 7.97 -0.68 12.43
C ARG A 157 8.78 -1.31 11.30
N TRP A 158 10.09 -1.29 11.42
CA TRP A 158 10.99 -2.11 10.61
C TRP A 158 11.01 -3.54 11.16
N ARG A 159 11.08 -4.51 10.27
CA ARG A 159 11.11 -5.92 10.62
C ARG A 159 12.44 -6.53 10.20
N HIS A 160 13.14 -7.14 11.17
CA HIS A 160 14.36 -7.89 10.88
C HIS A 160 14.01 -9.20 10.17
N ILE A 161 14.67 -9.48 9.06
CA ILE A 161 14.58 -10.73 8.29
C ILE A 161 15.94 -11.41 8.36
N ASP A 162 15.92 -12.68 8.73
CA ASP A 162 17.11 -13.55 8.80
C ASP A 162 16.92 -14.70 7.79
N LEU A 163 17.03 -14.35 6.52
CA LEU A 163 16.98 -15.31 5.41
C LEU A 163 18.18 -15.10 4.50
N PRO A 164 18.75 -16.18 3.91
CA PRO A 164 19.79 -16.04 2.91
C PRO A 164 19.37 -15.07 1.81
N LEU A 165 20.21 -14.08 1.49
CA LEU A 165 20.00 -13.01 0.51
C LEU A 165 18.99 -11.91 0.92
N LEU A 166 18.33 -12.02 2.07
CA LEU A 166 17.39 -11.03 2.60
C LEU A 166 17.68 -10.73 4.08
N GLU A 167 18.93 -10.80 4.49
CA GLU A 167 19.32 -10.46 5.87
C GLU A 167 19.27 -8.95 6.09
N GLY A 168 18.64 -8.53 7.21
CA GLY A 168 18.58 -7.13 7.64
C GLY A 168 17.17 -6.61 7.91
N ASP A 169 17.04 -5.31 8.08
CA ASP A 169 15.79 -4.64 8.42
C ASP A 169 15.06 -4.15 7.17
N TYR A 170 13.78 -4.52 7.06
CA TYR A 170 12.91 -4.17 5.94
C TYR A 170 11.65 -3.46 6.42
N LEU A 171 11.18 -2.49 5.64
CA LEU A 171 9.93 -1.79 5.87
C LEU A 171 8.84 -2.36 4.98
N PHE A 172 7.85 -3.00 5.56
CA PHE A 172 6.76 -3.64 4.83
C PHE A 172 5.54 -2.72 4.71
N PRO A 173 4.64 -2.95 3.73
CA PRO A 173 3.44 -2.13 3.55
C PRO A 173 2.53 -2.06 4.78
N GLN A 174 2.43 -3.14 5.55
CA GLN A 174 1.64 -3.19 6.77
C GLN A 174 2.12 -2.17 7.81
N ALA A 175 3.42 -1.93 7.91
CA ALA A 175 3.97 -0.94 8.84
C ALA A 175 3.46 0.48 8.56
N LEU A 176 3.20 0.82 7.29
CA LEU A 176 2.57 2.09 6.91
C LEU A 176 1.05 2.05 7.11
N ALA A 177 0.40 0.89 6.88
CA ALA A 177 -1.02 0.70 7.12
C ALA A 177 -1.40 0.77 8.62
N GLU A 178 -0.44 0.51 9.51
CA GLU A 178 -0.58 0.57 10.98
C GLU A 178 -0.25 1.94 11.58
N LEU A 179 0.16 2.91 10.77
CA LEU A 179 0.39 4.26 11.29
C LEU A 179 -0.91 4.85 11.87
N PRO A 180 -0.82 5.57 13.01
CA PRO A 180 -1.99 6.18 13.61
C PRO A 180 -2.56 7.28 12.70
N GLN A 181 -3.86 7.54 12.84
CA GLN A 181 -4.55 8.61 12.12
C GLN A 181 -4.53 8.41 10.59
N LEU A 182 -4.78 7.19 10.15
CA LEU A 182 -5.17 6.89 8.77
C LEU A 182 -6.71 6.83 8.68
N GLU A 183 -7.28 7.62 7.80
CA GLU A 183 -8.69 7.51 7.40
C GLU A 183 -8.79 6.57 6.20
N TRP A 184 -9.37 5.38 6.42
CA TRP A 184 -9.59 4.42 5.34
C TRP A 184 -10.77 4.88 4.48
N LEU A 185 -10.54 4.94 3.18
CA LEU A 185 -11.50 5.44 2.20
C LEU A 185 -12.38 4.29 1.69
N PRO A 186 -13.70 4.53 1.49
CA PRO A 186 -14.63 3.57 0.92
C PRO A 186 -14.42 3.37 -0.58
#